data_bba974a1004b372cd3ba7ce22dd3ef58
#
_entry.id   bba974a1004b372cd3ba7ce22dd3ef58
#
_cell.length_a   1.000
_cell.length_b   1.000
_cell.length_c   1.000
_cell.angle_alpha   90.00
_cell.angle_beta   90.00
_cell.angle_gamma   90.00
#
_symmetry.space_group_name_H-M   'P 1'
#
loop_
_entity.id
_entity.type
_entity.pdbx_description
1 polymer ?
#
loop_
_entity_poly.entity_id
_entity_poly.type
_entity_poly.pdbx_seq_one_letter_code
_entity_poly.pdbx_strand_id
1 'polypeptide(L)'
;DLWITSKLWNTFHRPEHVLPACEKSLQDLATDYLDLYLIHFPISLKYVDFDTRYPPEWFFDPSAKNPKMHVDPVPLSDTWRAMEELVERGLVKEIGVCNYNVGLLHDLIAYSNIKPAMLQIESHPFLTQEKLIKAAKNYGMAVTCFSPLGALSYLELDMANKNESVLKSDTVTVAAERLNRSPAQVVLRWALQRGTAIIPKTSQKDRLIENRSLFDFELSDQEMSDISSLNLNRRFNDPGVFCETAFNSFFPIYD
;
A
#
# COMPACT_ATOMS: atom_id res chain seq x y z
N ASP A 1 21.99 8.74 2.57
CA ASP A 1 21.28 7.76 3.36
C ASP A 1 19.98 7.39 2.65
N LEU A 2 19.66 6.12 2.60
CA LEU A 2 18.49 5.57 1.92
C LEU A 2 17.52 5.05 3.00
N TRP A 3 16.22 5.40 2.87
CA TRP A 3 15.16 4.81 3.67
C TRP A 3 14.64 3.53 3.01
N ILE A 4 14.80 2.39 3.68
CA ILE A 4 14.44 1.07 3.14
C ILE A 4 13.17 0.56 3.82
N THR A 5 12.14 0.28 3.01
CA THR A 5 10.87 -0.31 3.46
C THR A 5 10.64 -1.65 2.79
N SER A 6 10.32 -2.69 3.56
CA SER A 6 9.84 -3.98 3.05
C SER A 6 8.51 -4.36 3.71
N LYS A 7 7.94 -5.51 3.33
CA LYS A 7 6.63 -5.94 3.80
C LYS A 7 6.60 -7.43 4.13
N LEU A 8 5.89 -7.74 5.21
CA LEU A 8 5.52 -9.10 5.59
C LEU A 8 4.40 -9.58 4.65
N TRP A 9 4.68 -10.63 3.90
CA TRP A 9 3.69 -11.20 2.99
C TRP A 9 2.63 -12.04 3.71
N ASN A 10 1.49 -12.24 3.08
CA ASN A 10 0.30 -12.87 3.64
C ASN A 10 0.50 -14.29 4.17
N THR A 11 1.46 -15.04 3.63
CA THR A 11 1.78 -16.42 4.06
C THR A 11 2.63 -16.51 5.33
N PHE A 12 3.07 -15.37 5.88
CA PHE A 12 3.98 -15.31 7.01
C PHE A 12 3.36 -14.69 8.27
N HIS A 13 2.03 -14.63 8.37
CA HIS A 13 1.33 -14.00 9.50
C HIS A 13 1.45 -14.77 10.82
N ARG A 14 1.69 -16.08 10.81
CA ARG A 14 1.95 -16.82 12.05
C ARG A 14 3.20 -16.28 12.74
N PRO A 15 3.18 -16.09 14.08
CA PRO A 15 4.32 -15.52 14.81
C PRO A 15 5.67 -16.17 14.49
N GLU A 16 5.70 -17.50 14.37
CA GLU A 16 6.91 -18.28 14.06
C GLU A 16 7.49 -18.00 12.67
N HIS A 17 6.73 -17.40 11.75
CA HIS A 17 7.16 -17.11 10.39
C HIS A 17 7.56 -15.64 10.17
N VAL A 18 7.21 -14.74 11.09
CA VAL A 18 7.49 -13.29 10.96
C VAL A 18 8.98 -13.00 10.98
N LEU A 19 9.70 -13.53 11.95
CA LEU A 19 11.15 -13.35 12.04
C LEU A 19 11.89 -13.93 10.81
N PRO A 20 11.68 -15.19 10.39
CA PRO A 20 12.34 -15.74 9.19
C PRO A 20 12.04 -14.93 7.92
N ALA A 21 10.82 -14.40 7.77
CA ALA A 21 10.45 -13.57 6.62
C ALA A 21 11.17 -12.21 6.62
N CYS A 22 11.36 -11.61 7.79
CA CYS A 22 12.14 -10.39 7.93
C CYS A 22 13.63 -10.66 7.61
N GLU A 23 14.23 -11.68 8.18
CA GLU A 23 15.63 -12.09 7.94
C GLU A 23 15.85 -12.39 6.44
N LYS A 24 14.90 -13.05 5.78
CA LYS A 24 14.94 -13.26 4.31
C LYS A 24 14.95 -11.95 3.54
N SER A 25 14.13 -10.97 3.94
CA SER A 25 14.12 -9.63 3.33
C SER A 25 15.46 -8.90 3.53
N LEU A 26 16.05 -8.99 4.72
CA LEU A 26 17.37 -8.40 5.02
C LEU A 26 18.47 -9.04 4.17
N GLN A 27 18.45 -10.37 4.06
CA GLN A 27 19.39 -11.11 3.22
C GLN A 27 19.30 -10.71 1.75
N ASP A 28 18.07 -10.65 1.21
CA ASP A 28 17.83 -10.32 -0.20
C ASP A 28 18.24 -8.88 -0.55
N LEU A 29 18.13 -7.97 0.42
CA LEU A 29 18.51 -6.56 0.29
C LEU A 29 19.97 -6.30 0.66
N ALA A 30 20.69 -7.30 1.18
CA ALA A 30 22.07 -7.20 1.67
C ALA A 30 22.23 -6.04 2.67
N THR A 31 21.35 -5.98 3.67
CA THR A 31 21.34 -4.97 4.75
C THR A 31 21.12 -5.63 6.10
N ASP A 32 21.59 -4.99 7.17
CA ASP A 32 21.44 -5.49 8.54
C ASP A 32 20.14 -5.01 9.22
N TYR A 33 19.45 -4.03 8.63
CA TYR A 33 18.20 -3.50 9.18
C TYR A 33 17.28 -2.95 8.07
N LEU A 34 15.99 -2.80 8.41
CA LEU A 34 15.03 -2.04 7.64
C LEU A 34 14.64 -0.78 8.42
N ASP A 35 14.41 0.34 7.74
CA ASP A 35 13.83 1.53 8.38
C ASP A 35 12.36 1.32 8.72
N LEU A 36 11.63 0.54 7.89
CA LEU A 36 10.22 0.27 8.09
C LEU A 36 9.85 -1.13 7.57
N TYR A 37 9.10 -1.89 8.37
CA TYR A 37 8.53 -3.17 7.96
C TYR A 37 7.01 -3.15 8.14
N LEU A 38 6.26 -3.52 7.10
CA LEU A 38 4.80 -3.38 7.07
C LEU A 38 4.13 -4.74 6.91
N ILE A 39 3.02 -4.99 7.63
CA ILE A 39 2.09 -6.06 7.26
C ILE A 39 1.44 -5.67 5.92
N HIS A 40 1.56 -6.51 4.88
CA HIS A 40 1.18 -6.15 3.52
C HIS A 40 -0.34 -6.06 3.31
N PHE A 41 -1.08 -7.02 3.88
CA PHE A 41 -2.54 -7.04 3.91
C PHE A 41 -3.03 -7.61 5.25
N PRO A 42 -4.24 -7.26 5.70
CA PRO A 42 -4.87 -7.95 6.83
C PRO A 42 -5.45 -9.31 6.40
N ILE A 43 -4.67 -10.07 5.64
CA ILE A 43 -5.04 -11.36 5.06
C ILE A 43 -3.98 -12.38 5.46
N SER A 44 -4.35 -13.38 6.23
CA SER A 44 -3.45 -14.47 6.59
C SER A 44 -3.71 -15.70 5.72
N LEU A 45 -2.66 -16.14 5.02
CA LEU A 45 -2.67 -17.31 4.16
C LEU A 45 -1.79 -18.41 4.73
N LYS A 46 -2.12 -19.66 4.35
CA LYS A 46 -1.35 -20.83 4.73
C LYS A 46 0.12 -20.66 4.32
N TYR A 47 1.01 -20.96 5.24
CA TYR A 47 2.45 -20.87 5.05
C TYR A 47 2.93 -21.66 3.84
N VAL A 48 3.86 -21.08 3.11
CA VAL A 48 4.62 -21.72 2.03
C VAL A 48 6.10 -21.54 2.36
N ASP A 49 6.80 -22.66 2.50
CA ASP A 49 8.22 -22.67 2.81
C ASP A 49 9.05 -22.04 1.70
N PHE A 50 10.13 -21.32 2.06
CA PHE A 50 11.02 -20.65 1.12
C PHE A 50 11.67 -21.63 0.12
N ASP A 51 12.00 -22.84 0.55
CA ASP A 51 12.57 -23.88 -0.31
C ASP A 51 11.54 -24.47 -1.27
N THR A 52 10.25 -24.39 -0.93
CA THR A 52 9.16 -24.80 -1.80
C THR A 52 8.91 -23.78 -2.90
N ARG A 53 8.79 -22.50 -2.54
CA ARG A 53 8.58 -21.41 -3.50
C ARG A 53 8.83 -20.04 -2.88
N TYR A 54 9.62 -19.22 -3.59
CA TYR A 54 9.84 -17.83 -3.21
C TYR A 54 9.90 -16.92 -4.45
N PRO A 55 9.11 -15.85 -4.54
CA PRO A 55 8.05 -15.44 -3.59
C PRO A 55 6.86 -16.42 -3.57
N PRO A 56 6.18 -16.54 -2.42
CA PRO A 56 5.11 -17.54 -2.25
C PRO A 56 3.82 -17.23 -3.01
N GLU A 57 3.60 -15.96 -3.41
CA GLU A 57 2.43 -15.49 -4.15
C GLU A 57 1.09 -15.75 -3.43
N TRP A 58 -0.03 -15.77 -4.18
CA TRP A 58 -1.37 -15.92 -3.63
C TRP A 58 -1.86 -17.36 -3.56
N PHE A 59 -1.50 -18.19 -4.54
CA PHE A 59 -1.88 -19.59 -4.54
C PHE A 59 -1.09 -20.41 -3.52
N PHE A 60 -1.76 -21.26 -2.77
CA PHE A 60 -1.07 -22.23 -1.93
C PHE A 60 -0.32 -23.26 -2.76
N ASP A 61 -1.02 -23.88 -3.73
CA ASP A 61 -0.44 -24.80 -4.72
C ASP A 61 -0.90 -24.39 -6.13
N PRO A 62 -0.06 -23.71 -6.92
CA PRO A 62 -0.40 -23.31 -8.28
C PRO A 62 -0.49 -24.49 -9.26
N SER A 63 0.05 -25.67 -8.92
CA SER A 63 0.00 -26.88 -9.74
C SER A 63 -1.26 -27.73 -9.51
N ALA A 64 -2.06 -27.39 -8.51
CA ALA A 64 -3.31 -28.10 -8.21
C ALA A 64 -4.28 -28.02 -9.38
N LYS A 65 -5.16 -29.02 -9.52
CA LYS A 65 -6.20 -29.03 -10.56
C LYS A 65 -7.10 -27.79 -10.53
N ASN A 66 -7.38 -27.25 -9.34
CA ASN A 66 -8.12 -26.03 -9.10
C ASN A 66 -7.31 -25.19 -8.10
N PRO A 67 -6.29 -24.44 -8.55
CA PRO A 67 -5.48 -23.63 -7.66
C PRO A 67 -6.33 -22.52 -7.01
N LYS A 68 -6.13 -22.33 -5.71
CA LYS A 68 -6.83 -21.29 -4.93
C LYS A 68 -5.98 -20.80 -3.77
N MET A 69 -6.38 -19.68 -3.21
CA MET A 69 -5.86 -19.22 -1.93
C MET A 69 -6.31 -20.20 -0.82
N HIS A 70 -5.45 -20.39 0.16
CA HIS A 70 -5.80 -21.11 1.39
C HIS A 70 -5.65 -20.15 2.57
N VAL A 71 -6.76 -19.75 3.15
CA VAL A 71 -6.79 -18.90 4.34
C VAL A 71 -6.28 -19.70 5.54
N ASP A 72 -5.47 -19.05 6.38
CA ASP A 72 -5.03 -19.55 7.67
C ASP A 72 -5.41 -18.49 8.74
N PRO A 73 -6.46 -18.74 9.54
CA PRO A 73 -6.95 -17.73 10.47
C PRO A 73 -5.95 -17.51 11.61
N VAL A 74 -5.22 -16.42 11.52
CA VAL A 74 -4.28 -15.94 12.55
C VAL A 74 -4.81 -14.60 13.07
N PRO A 75 -4.96 -14.41 14.39
CA PRO A 75 -5.30 -13.11 14.94
C PRO A 75 -4.26 -12.06 14.57
N LEU A 76 -4.70 -10.89 14.07
CA LEU A 76 -3.78 -9.81 13.69
C LEU A 76 -2.94 -9.32 14.87
N SER A 77 -3.46 -9.43 16.11
CA SER A 77 -2.72 -9.14 17.34
C SER A 77 -1.50 -10.05 17.54
N ASP A 78 -1.58 -11.32 17.13
CA ASP A 78 -0.47 -12.26 17.29
C ASP A 78 0.63 -11.96 16.25
N THR A 79 0.25 -11.66 15.01
CA THR A 79 1.18 -11.17 13.99
C THR A 79 1.85 -9.87 14.44
N TRP A 80 1.07 -8.93 15.01
CA TRP A 80 1.62 -7.65 15.45
C TRP A 80 2.64 -7.80 16.57
N ARG A 81 2.39 -8.67 17.58
CA ARG A 81 3.38 -8.94 18.62
C ARG A 81 4.70 -9.46 18.08
N ALA A 82 4.64 -10.35 17.07
CA ALA A 82 5.85 -10.82 16.41
C ALA A 82 6.55 -9.71 15.59
N MET A 83 5.80 -8.74 15.06
CA MET A 83 6.38 -7.54 14.45
C MET A 83 7.08 -6.65 15.49
N GLU A 84 6.50 -6.48 16.67
CA GLU A 84 7.10 -5.74 17.80
C GLU A 84 8.45 -6.35 18.22
N GLU A 85 8.56 -7.69 18.25
CA GLU A 85 9.82 -8.39 18.54
C GLU A 85 10.93 -8.06 17.53
N LEU A 86 10.60 -7.78 16.26
CA LEU A 86 11.61 -7.37 15.28
C LEU A 86 12.25 -6.02 15.63
N VAL A 87 11.46 -5.10 16.19
CA VAL A 87 11.96 -3.80 16.68
C VAL A 87 12.85 -4.00 17.89
N GLU A 88 12.42 -4.83 18.86
CA GLU A 88 13.20 -5.14 20.06
C GLU A 88 14.56 -5.79 19.73
N ARG A 89 14.61 -6.58 18.66
CA ARG A 89 15.84 -7.20 18.13
C ARG A 89 16.72 -6.24 17.31
N GLY A 90 16.22 -5.04 17.00
CA GLY A 90 16.95 -4.06 16.19
C GLY A 90 17.01 -4.39 14.69
N LEU A 91 16.23 -5.35 14.20
CA LEU A 91 16.16 -5.73 12.78
C LEU A 91 15.36 -4.72 11.96
N VAL A 92 14.40 -4.05 12.59
CA VAL A 92 13.62 -2.98 11.98
C VAL A 92 13.56 -1.79 12.94
N LYS A 93 13.56 -0.55 12.42
CA LYS A 93 13.41 0.65 13.25
C LYS A 93 11.96 0.94 13.58
N GLU A 94 11.10 0.82 12.58
CA GLU A 94 9.67 1.14 12.67
C GLU A 94 8.84 0.01 12.05
N ILE A 95 7.63 -0.15 12.56
CA ILE A 95 6.65 -1.11 12.04
C ILE A 95 5.34 -0.41 11.69
N GLY A 96 4.58 -1.00 10.76
CA GLY A 96 3.31 -0.45 10.32
C GLY A 96 2.48 -1.45 9.54
N VAL A 97 1.43 -0.94 8.91
CA VAL A 97 0.44 -1.78 8.22
C VAL A 97 0.06 -1.22 6.85
N CYS A 98 -0.37 -2.10 5.95
CA CYS A 98 -0.97 -1.70 4.68
C CYS A 98 -2.39 -2.25 4.58
N ASN A 99 -3.24 -1.53 3.82
CA ASN A 99 -4.58 -1.98 3.46
C ASN A 99 -5.53 -2.20 4.66
N TYR A 100 -5.28 -1.57 5.80
CA TYR A 100 -6.18 -1.56 6.95
C TYR A 100 -7.26 -0.50 6.77
N ASN A 101 -8.48 -0.83 7.15
CA ASN A 101 -9.57 0.13 7.28
C ASN A 101 -9.57 0.78 8.68
N VAL A 102 -10.48 1.73 8.90
CA VAL A 102 -10.56 2.46 10.19
C VAL A 102 -10.85 1.53 11.37
N GLY A 103 -11.72 0.54 11.19
CA GLY A 103 -12.05 -0.44 12.25
C GLY A 103 -10.82 -1.23 12.69
N LEU A 104 -10.05 -1.73 11.73
CA LEU A 104 -8.79 -2.45 12.01
C LEU A 104 -7.73 -1.55 12.65
N LEU A 105 -7.68 -0.24 12.30
CA LEU A 105 -6.78 0.70 12.97
C LEU A 105 -7.16 0.90 14.45
N HIS A 106 -8.47 1.05 14.77
CA HIS A 106 -8.92 1.17 16.14
C HIS A 106 -8.53 -0.05 16.98
N ASP A 107 -8.72 -1.26 16.42
CA ASP A 107 -8.35 -2.51 17.07
C ASP A 107 -6.84 -2.63 17.26
N LEU A 108 -6.04 -2.35 16.21
CA LEU A 108 -4.58 -2.35 16.25
C LEU A 108 -4.04 -1.43 17.36
N ILE A 109 -4.54 -0.21 17.44
CA ILE A 109 -4.11 0.76 18.47
C ILE A 109 -4.48 0.26 19.87
N ALA A 110 -5.58 -0.47 20.04
CA ALA A 110 -6.00 -0.96 21.35
C ALA A 110 -5.04 -2.02 21.92
N TYR A 111 -4.52 -2.94 21.10
CA TYR A 111 -3.66 -4.03 21.58
C TYR A 111 -2.15 -3.81 21.37
N SER A 112 -1.73 -2.84 20.55
CA SER A 112 -0.31 -2.61 20.26
C SER A 112 0.46 -2.01 21.44
N ASN A 113 1.63 -2.56 21.78
CA ASN A 113 2.60 -1.98 22.70
C ASN A 113 3.47 -0.94 21.96
N ILE A 114 4.06 -1.35 20.83
CA ILE A 114 4.71 -0.43 19.90
C ILE A 114 3.65 0.02 18.90
N LYS A 115 3.37 1.32 18.86
CA LYS A 115 2.35 1.87 17.97
C LYS A 115 2.80 1.83 16.51
N PRO A 116 1.88 1.60 15.55
CA PRO A 116 2.24 1.62 14.14
C PRO A 116 2.70 3.01 13.71
N ALA A 117 3.87 3.09 13.06
CA ALA A 117 4.42 4.35 12.55
C ALA A 117 3.80 4.76 11.21
N MET A 118 3.31 3.79 10.42
CA MET A 118 2.88 4.03 9.04
C MET A 118 1.62 3.23 8.70
N LEU A 119 0.72 3.88 7.97
CA LEU A 119 -0.35 3.25 7.19
C LEU A 119 -0.07 3.43 5.69
N GLN A 120 0.07 2.34 4.93
CA GLN A 120 0.19 2.39 3.47
C GLN A 120 -1.11 1.92 2.82
N ILE A 121 -1.72 2.76 1.98
CA ILE A 121 -3.03 2.51 1.34
C ILE A 121 -3.05 2.94 -0.11
N GLU A 122 -3.98 2.35 -0.89
CA GLU A 122 -4.35 2.92 -2.17
C GLU A 122 -5.01 4.29 -1.96
N SER A 123 -4.45 5.35 -2.57
CA SER A 123 -5.11 6.66 -2.57
C SER A 123 -4.70 7.48 -3.79
N HIS A 124 -5.72 8.02 -4.46
CA HIS A 124 -5.64 8.87 -5.65
C HIS A 124 -6.94 9.71 -5.74
N PRO A 125 -7.09 10.66 -6.67
CA PRO A 125 -8.27 11.53 -6.69
C PRO A 125 -9.62 10.80 -6.82
N PHE A 126 -9.68 9.60 -7.42
CA PHE A 126 -10.92 8.79 -7.47
C PHE A 126 -11.14 7.94 -6.20
N LEU A 127 -10.15 7.90 -5.28
CA LEU A 127 -10.22 7.24 -3.97
C LEU A 127 -9.46 8.07 -2.93
N THR A 128 -10.08 9.14 -2.44
CA THR A 128 -9.41 10.11 -1.56
C THR A 128 -9.16 9.60 -0.14
N GLN A 129 -9.99 8.70 0.36
CA GLN A 129 -9.87 8.08 1.69
C GLN A 129 -9.69 9.09 2.86
N GLU A 130 -10.35 10.23 2.82
CA GLU A 130 -10.14 11.33 3.78
C GLU A 130 -10.33 10.94 5.24
N LYS A 131 -11.40 10.17 5.53
CA LYS A 131 -11.67 9.72 6.91
C LYS A 131 -10.58 8.79 7.44
N LEU A 132 -10.12 7.86 6.61
CA LEU A 132 -9.06 6.91 6.98
C LEU A 132 -7.72 7.63 7.19
N ILE A 133 -7.34 8.53 6.27
CA ILE A 133 -6.11 9.33 6.39
C ILE A 133 -6.16 10.20 7.65
N LYS A 134 -7.30 10.84 7.93
CA LYS A 134 -7.47 11.65 9.15
C LYS A 134 -7.37 10.80 10.41
N ALA A 135 -7.98 9.61 10.42
CA ALA A 135 -7.90 8.69 11.56
C ALA A 135 -6.45 8.22 11.82
N ALA A 136 -5.73 7.83 10.76
CA ALA A 136 -4.32 7.43 10.89
C ALA A 136 -3.46 8.57 11.45
N LYS A 137 -3.61 9.79 10.92
CA LYS A 137 -2.90 10.98 11.42
C LYS A 137 -3.23 11.30 12.87
N ASN A 138 -4.49 11.15 13.30
CA ASN A 138 -4.90 11.34 14.70
C ASN A 138 -4.23 10.33 15.65
N TYR A 139 -3.85 9.16 15.15
CA TYR A 139 -3.05 8.17 15.89
C TYR A 139 -1.54 8.39 15.77
N GLY A 140 -1.09 9.49 15.17
CA GLY A 140 0.33 9.79 14.98
C GLY A 140 0.99 9.01 13.86
N MET A 141 0.23 8.28 13.04
CA MET A 141 0.76 7.52 11.91
C MET A 141 1.04 8.42 10.72
N ALA A 142 2.17 8.21 10.06
CA ALA A 142 2.36 8.71 8.69
C ALA A 142 1.51 7.88 7.71
N VAL A 143 1.17 8.48 6.56
CA VAL A 143 0.39 7.80 5.53
C VAL A 143 1.15 7.81 4.21
N THR A 144 1.31 6.65 3.59
CA THR A 144 1.88 6.49 2.25
C THR A 144 0.79 6.03 1.27
N CYS A 145 0.67 6.74 0.14
CA CYS A 145 -0.26 6.40 -0.91
C CYS A 145 0.44 5.55 -1.99
N PHE A 146 -0.01 4.31 -2.18
CA PHE A 146 0.37 3.53 -3.34
C PHE A 146 -0.63 3.74 -4.48
N SER A 147 -0.23 3.43 -5.71
CA SER A 147 -0.99 3.70 -6.94
C SER A 147 -1.53 5.14 -7.02
N PRO A 148 -0.70 6.17 -6.71
CA PRO A 148 -1.18 7.54 -6.61
C PRO A 148 -1.72 8.10 -7.94
N LEU A 149 -1.41 7.47 -9.08
CA LEU A 149 -1.93 7.80 -10.40
C LEU A 149 -3.17 6.97 -10.80
N GLY A 150 -3.70 6.14 -9.90
CA GLY A 150 -4.94 5.38 -10.08
C GLY A 150 -4.83 4.29 -11.16
N ALA A 151 -5.79 4.26 -12.08
CA ALA A 151 -6.03 3.19 -13.06
C ALA A 151 -4.80 2.72 -13.85
N LEU A 152 -3.81 3.57 -14.08
CA LEU A 152 -2.66 3.25 -14.94
C LEU A 152 -1.89 1.99 -14.49
N SER A 153 -1.85 1.73 -13.18
CA SER A 153 -1.17 0.56 -12.61
C SER A 153 -1.96 -0.75 -12.80
N TYR A 154 -3.21 -0.67 -13.25
CA TYR A 154 -4.16 -1.78 -13.25
C TYR A 154 -4.70 -2.13 -14.64
N LEU A 155 -4.32 -1.37 -15.69
CA LEU A 155 -4.75 -1.62 -17.06
C LEU A 155 -4.24 -2.97 -17.59
N GLU A 156 -2.98 -3.31 -17.29
CA GLU A 156 -2.35 -4.56 -17.73
C GLU A 156 -2.88 -5.78 -16.95
N LEU A 157 -3.51 -5.55 -15.79
CA LEU A 157 -4.11 -6.57 -14.93
C LEU A 157 -5.62 -6.76 -15.19
N ASP A 158 -6.18 -6.04 -16.16
CA ASP A 158 -7.61 -6.03 -16.47
C ASP A 158 -8.52 -5.63 -15.28
N MET A 159 -7.95 -4.85 -14.34
CA MET A 159 -8.65 -4.35 -13.13
C MET A 159 -9.11 -2.91 -13.30
N ALA A 160 -8.77 -2.25 -14.42
CA ALA A 160 -9.15 -0.89 -14.75
C ALA A 160 -9.35 -0.70 -16.25
N ASN A 161 -10.16 0.29 -16.65
CA ASN A 161 -10.35 0.71 -18.02
C ASN A 161 -9.58 1.99 -18.36
N LYS A 162 -9.20 2.17 -19.62
CA LYS A 162 -8.50 3.37 -20.11
C LYS A 162 -9.26 4.68 -19.87
N ASN A 163 -10.59 4.60 -19.70
CA ASN A 163 -11.44 5.76 -19.43
C ASN A 163 -11.48 6.14 -17.95
N GLU A 164 -10.97 5.29 -17.04
CA GLU A 164 -10.91 5.55 -15.60
C GLU A 164 -9.64 6.32 -15.19
N SER A 165 -8.92 6.91 -16.14
CA SER A 165 -7.69 7.65 -15.83
C SER A 165 -8.00 9.05 -15.32
N VAL A 166 -7.67 9.33 -14.06
CA VAL A 166 -7.76 10.65 -13.44
C VAL A 166 -6.92 11.71 -14.19
N LEU A 167 -5.84 11.29 -14.88
CA LEU A 167 -4.96 12.19 -15.63
C LEU A 167 -5.63 12.86 -16.84
N LYS A 168 -6.80 12.35 -17.24
CA LYS A 168 -7.61 12.90 -18.34
C LYS A 168 -8.77 13.78 -17.86
N SER A 169 -8.93 13.94 -16.56
CA SER A 169 -9.97 14.82 -16.01
C SER A 169 -9.66 16.27 -16.34
N ASP A 170 -10.68 17.03 -16.78
CA ASP A 170 -10.54 18.46 -17.05
C ASP A 170 -10.03 19.23 -15.84
N THR A 171 -10.46 18.88 -14.63
CA THR A 171 -9.96 19.45 -13.38
C THR A 171 -8.43 19.34 -13.25
N VAL A 172 -7.88 18.18 -13.59
CA VAL A 172 -6.43 17.92 -13.51
C VAL A 172 -5.69 18.58 -14.65
N THR A 173 -6.22 18.51 -15.89
CA THR A 173 -5.55 19.07 -17.07
C THR A 173 -5.51 20.59 -17.07
N VAL A 174 -6.57 21.26 -16.62
CA VAL A 174 -6.60 22.73 -16.47
C VAL A 174 -5.56 23.19 -15.43
N ALA A 175 -5.46 22.51 -14.29
CA ALA A 175 -4.43 22.83 -13.28
C ALA A 175 -3.00 22.58 -13.85
N ALA A 176 -2.83 21.50 -14.61
CA ALA A 176 -1.55 21.16 -15.25
C ALA A 176 -1.11 22.24 -16.25
N GLU A 177 -2.00 22.74 -17.09
CA GLU A 177 -1.74 23.82 -18.04
C GLU A 177 -1.37 25.13 -17.31
N ARG A 178 -2.15 25.52 -16.30
CA ARG A 178 -1.87 26.74 -15.50
C ARG A 178 -0.48 26.70 -14.87
N LEU A 179 -0.08 25.53 -14.36
CA LEU A 179 1.18 25.33 -13.64
C LEU A 179 2.37 25.03 -14.56
N ASN A 180 2.12 24.82 -15.85
CA ASN A 180 3.10 24.27 -16.81
C ASN A 180 3.76 22.99 -16.27
N ARG A 181 2.90 22.04 -15.82
CA ARG A 181 3.27 20.73 -15.27
C ARG A 181 2.49 19.63 -15.99
N SER A 182 2.96 18.39 -15.86
CA SER A 182 2.16 17.27 -16.37
C SER A 182 0.97 16.96 -15.45
N PRO A 183 -0.11 16.35 -15.97
CA PRO A 183 -1.20 15.84 -15.15
C PRO A 183 -0.75 14.88 -14.03
N ALA A 184 0.29 14.07 -14.30
CA ALA A 184 0.87 13.19 -13.29
C ALA A 184 1.50 13.98 -12.14
N GLN A 185 2.27 15.03 -12.43
CA GLN A 185 2.85 15.90 -11.40
C GLN A 185 1.77 16.58 -10.56
N VAL A 186 0.67 17.05 -11.17
CA VAL A 186 -0.46 17.65 -10.45
C VAL A 186 -1.07 16.67 -9.45
N VAL A 187 -1.37 15.44 -9.89
CA VAL A 187 -1.96 14.40 -9.03
C VAL A 187 -1.00 13.99 -7.90
N LEU A 188 0.30 13.84 -8.21
CA LEU A 188 1.30 13.52 -7.19
C LEU A 188 1.48 14.67 -6.19
N ARG A 189 1.47 15.92 -6.65
CA ARG A 189 1.54 17.10 -5.77
C ARG A 189 0.31 17.24 -4.88
N TRP A 190 -0.89 16.95 -5.41
CA TRP A 190 -2.12 16.90 -4.62
C TRP A 190 -1.98 15.92 -3.44
N ALA A 191 -1.45 14.72 -3.66
CA ALA A 191 -1.24 13.77 -2.57
C ALA A 191 -0.24 14.29 -1.53
N LEU A 192 0.88 14.90 -1.96
CA LEU A 192 1.87 15.49 -1.05
C LEU A 192 1.29 16.64 -0.24
N GLN A 193 0.50 17.56 -0.86
CA GLN A 193 -0.10 18.69 -0.15
C GLN A 193 -1.16 18.27 0.86
N ARG A 194 -1.75 17.09 0.72
CA ARG A 194 -2.59 16.46 1.75
C ARG A 194 -1.78 15.94 2.95
N GLY A 195 -0.44 16.06 2.93
CA GLY A 195 0.45 15.58 3.97
C GLY A 195 0.55 14.05 3.98
N THR A 196 0.57 13.43 2.80
CA THR A 196 0.85 11.99 2.62
C THR A 196 2.14 11.82 1.83
N ALA A 197 2.84 10.71 2.02
CA ALA A 197 3.91 10.27 1.13
C ALA A 197 3.33 9.52 -0.07
N ILE A 198 4.12 9.37 -1.13
CA ILE A 198 3.73 8.68 -2.37
C ILE A 198 4.82 7.74 -2.84
N ILE A 199 4.44 6.64 -3.48
CA ILE A 199 5.36 5.66 -4.07
C ILE A 199 4.99 5.36 -5.53
N PRO A 200 5.13 6.34 -6.46
CA PRO A 200 4.87 6.12 -7.87
C PRO A 200 5.94 5.20 -8.49
N LYS A 201 5.51 4.16 -9.20
CA LYS A 201 6.41 3.22 -9.91
C LYS A 201 6.59 3.65 -11.34
N THR A 202 7.81 3.63 -11.83
CA THR A 202 8.12 3.73 -13.25
C THR A 202 9.42 3.00 -13.60
N SER A 203 9.54 2.51 -14.83
CA SER A 203 10.77 1.98 -15.43
C SER A 203 11.39 2.98 -16.44
N GLN A 204 10.78 4.14 -16.66
CA GLN A 204 11.23 5.16 -17.60
C GLN A 204 12.01 6.25 -16.86
N LYS A 205 13.25 6.53 -17.30
CA LYS A 205 14.15 7.50 -16.66
C LYS A 205 13.54 8.90 -16.59
N ASP A 206 12.92 9.36 -17.67
CA ASP A 206 12.34 10.71 -17.72
C ASP A 206 11.18 10.87 -16.74
N ARG A 207 10.37 9.82 -16.56
CA ARG A 207 9.31 9.80 -15.56
C ARG A 207 9.84 9.74 -14.12
N LEU A 208 11.03 9.19 -13.88
CA LEU A 208 11.66 9.26 -12.55
C LEU A 208 11.98 10.72 -12.18
N ILE A 209 12.54 11.47 -13.14
CA ILE A 209 12.84 12.89 -12.97
C ILE A 209 11.53 13.68 -12.76
N GLU A 210 10.53 13.44 -13.58
CA GLU A 210 9.20 14.05 -13.50
C GLU A 210 8.54 13.81 -12.14
N ASN A 211 8.48 12.54 -11.70
CA ASN A 211 7.88 12.14 -10.42
C ASN A 211 8.61 12.71 -9.20
N ARG A 212 9.88 13.09 -9.33
CA ARG A 212 10.65 13.74 -8.27
C ARG A 212 10.48 15.27 -8.26
N SER A 213 10.17 15.88 -9.40
CA SER A 213 10.08 17.34 -9.58
C SER A 213 8.71 17.86 -9.15
N LEU A 214 8.43 17.80 -7.83
CA LEU A 214 7.12 18.10 -7.23
C LEU A 214 7.16 19.21 -6.19
N PHE A 215 8.35 19.74 -5.84
CA PHE A 215 8.50 20.61 -4.68
C PHE A 215 8.69 22.10 -5.05
N ASP A 216 8.70 22.42 -6.32
CA ASP A 216 8.93 23.76 -6.88
C ASP A 216 7.63 24.43 -7.39
N PHE A 217 6.48 23.87 -7.09
CA PHE A 217 5.15 24.43 -7.37
C PHE A 217 4.12 23.99 -6.34
N GLU A 218 3.00 24.70 -6.28
CA GLU A 218 1.89 24.39 -5.37
C GLU A 218 0.55 24.52 -6.09
N LEU A 219 -0.38 23.67 -5.66
CA LEU A 219 -1.79 23.76 -6.00
C LEU A 219 -2.46 24.76 -5.04
N SER A 220 -3.33 25.60 -5.57
CA SER A 220 -4.18 26.47 -4.74
C SER A 220 -5.20 25.65 -3.94
N ASP A 221 -5.75 26.26 -2.89
CA ASP A 221 -6.80 25.59 -2.07
C ASP A 221 -8.02 25.18 -2.92
N GLN A 222 -8.37 25.99 -3.94
CA GLN A 222 -9.46 25.68 -4.86
C GLN A 222 -9.13 24.44 -5.68
N GLU A 223 -7.92 24.34 -6.28
CA GLU A 223 -7.48 23.17 -7.05
C GLU A 223 -7.40 21.93 -6.16
N MET A 224 -6.91 22.06 -4.94
CA MET A 224 -6.91 20.97 -3.96
C MET A 224 -8.33 20.44 -3.68
N SER A 225 -9.28 21.37 -3.52
CA SER A 225 -10.69 21.05 -3.31
C SER A 225 -11.32 20.40 -4.54
N ASP A 226 -11.10 20.96 -5.73
CA ASP A 226 -11.67 20.50 -6.98
C ASP A 226 -11.15 19.10 -7.33
N ILE A 227 -9.85 18.85 -7.16
CA ILE A 227 -9.26 17.52 -7.37
C ILE A 227 -9.80 16.51 -6.33
N SER A 228 -9.96 16.92 -5.07
CA SER A 228 -10.54 16.06 -4.03
C SER A 228 -12.01 15.72 -4.31
N SER A 229 -12.75 16.61 -4.95
CA SER A 229 -14.16 16.39 -5.32
C SER A 229 -14.35 15.36 -6.45
N LEU A 230 -13.28 14.95 -7.13
CA LEU A 230 -13.29 13.85 -8.12
C LEU A 230 -13.49 12.47 -7.47
N ASN A 231 -13.58 12.38 -6.16
CA ASN A 231 -13.72 11.12 -5.43
C ASN A 231 -14.97 10.34 -5.86
N LEU A 232 -14.73 9.13 -6.34
CA LEU A 232 -15.76 8.18 -6.74
C LEU A 232 -15.84 6.98 -5.79
N ASN A 233 -14.99 6.95 -4.74
CA ASN A 233 -14.72 5.75 -3.92
C ASN A 233 -14.32 4.53 -4.77
N ARG A 234 -13.65 4.77 -5.92
CA ARG A 234 -13.22 3.75 -6.86
C ARG A 234 -11.89 3.17 -6.43
N ARG A 235 -11.93 1.98 -5.86
CA ARG A 235 -10.76 1.18 -5.50
C ARG A 235 -10.39 0.27 -6.67
N PHE A 236 -9.13 0.25 -7.06
CA PHE A 236 -8.60 -0.67 -8.07
C PHE A 236 -8.00 -1.92 -7.42
N ASN A 237 -7.29 -1.75 -6.31
CA ASN A 237 -6.69 -2.85 -5.55
C ASN A 237 -7.66 -3.38 -4.49
N ASP A 238 -8.64 -4.15 -4.93
CA ASP A 238 -9.67 -4.71 -4.07
C ASP A 238 -9.56 -6.24 -4.01
N PRO A 239 -9.08 -6.82 -2.88
CA PRO A 239 -9.03 -8.27 -2.70
C PRO A 239 -10.39 -8.95 -2.83
N GLY A 240 -11.50 -8.27 -2.48
CA GLY A 240 -12.87 -8.79 -2.67
C GLY A 240 -13.22 -9.04 -4.14
N VAL A 241 -12.52 -8.37 -5.06
CA VAL A 241 -12.70 -8.53 -6.51
C VAL A 241 -11.61 -9.42 -7.11
N PHE A 242 -10.33 -9.04 -6.96
CA PHE A 242 -9.26 -9.75 -7.66
C PHE A 242 -8.96 -11.14 -7.07
N CYS A 243 -9.20 -11.37 -5.77
CA CYS A 243 -9.01 -12.70 -5.20
C CYS A 243 -10.04 -13.71 -5.72
N GLU A 244 -11.28 -13.27 -5.98
CA GLU A 244 -12.30 -14.12 -6.56
C GLU A 244 -12.00 -14.45 -8.03
N THR A 245 -11.65 -13.43 -8.81
CA THR A 245 -11.45 -13.58 -10.27
C THR A 245 -10.12 -14.24 -10.64
N ALA A 246 -9.02 -13.87 -9.97
CA ALA A 246 -7.68 -14.34 -10.31
C ALA A 246 -7.21 -15.54 -9.45
N PHE A 247 -7.71 -15.67 -8.20
CA PHE A 247 -7.22 -16.67 -7.24
C PHE A 247 -8.31 -17.60 -6.70
N ASN A 248 -9.47 -17.65 -7.35
CA ASN A 248 -10.60 -18.54 -7.03
C ASN A 248 -11.01 -18.51 -5.54
N SER A 249 -10.94 -17.35 -4.90
CA SER A 249 -11.18 -17.22 -3.47
C SER A 249 -11.80 -15.85 -3.15
N PHE A 250 -13.03 -15.85 -2.70
CA PHE A 250 -13.70 -14.63 -2.26
C PHE A 250 -13.16 -14.22 -0.89
N PHE A 251 -12.47 -13.09 -0.83
CA PHE A 251 -11.89 -12.56 0.41
C PHE A 251 -11.93 -11.02 0.46
N PRO A 252 -13.10 -10.42 0.69
CA PRO A 252 -13.22 -8.97 0.83
C PRO A 252 -12.59 -8.49 2.12
N ILE A 253 -11.90 -7.35 2.06
CA ILE A 253 -11.36 -6.61 3.22
C ILE A 253 -11.91 -5.18 3.28
N TYR A 254 -12.70 -4.82 2.29
CA TYR A 254 -13.41 -3.54 2.20
C TYR A 254 -14.90 -3.79 1.94
N ASP A 255 -15.74 -2.83 2.34
CA ASP A 255 -17.19 -2.80 2.07
C ASP A 255 -17.51 -2.04 0.78
#